data_e2fa7ff2cd9eea6499d22b7930af3a16
#
_entry.id   e2fa7ff2cd9eea6499d22b7930af3a16
#
_cell.length_a   1.000
_cell.length_b   1.000
_cell.length_c   1.000
_cell.angle_alpha   90.00
_cell.angle_beta   90.00
_cell.angle_gamma   90.00
#
_symmetry.space_group_name_H-M   'P 1'
#
loop_
_entity.id
_entity.type
_entity.pdbx_description
1 polymer ?
#
loop_
_entity_poly.entity_id
_entity_poly.type
_entity_poly.pdbx_seq_one_letter_code
_entity_poly.pdbx_strand_id
1 'polypeptide(L)'
;MQKWGATADYLNGKLKGDTFTVVPLDFDEVFPAIEGGDVDFFLMNSSMFVTAQVKHDANAIATMINSRQGEALKSFGGVILIYIDRDDINSLTDIKGKNFMAVKDSSFGGWQMAYKEFLDKGIDPMKDFASVQFGGKHDNVVLAVQNGEVDAGTVRTDTLERMAASGDIDLTEFKIIDAKTHTGFPFVASTPLYLEWPFAKVAATSEDIAKRVADALMEMKSDDPAAKSAKIMGWTASLDYTEVKDLQMLLKVGAYQ
;
A
#
# COMPACT_ATOMS: atom_id res chain seq x y z
N MET A 1 -4.27 -5.54 16.10
CA MET A 1 -3.44 -6.51 16.86
C MET A 1 -3.47 -7.91 16.23
N GLN A 2 -4.61 -8.45 15.82
CA GLN A 2 -4.70 -9.84 15.33
C GLN A 2 -3.79 -10.17 14.15
N LYS A 3 -3.60 -9.28 13.19
CA LYS A 3 -2.82 -9.55 11.97
C LYS A 3 -1.32 -9.74 12.24
N TRP A 4 -0.72 -8.89 13.05
CA TRP A 4 0.74 -8.82 13.26
C TRP A 4 1.20 -9.32 14.64
N GLY A 5 0.28 -9.63 15.56
CA GLY A 5 0.62 -10.15 16.88
C GLY A 5 1.50 -11.39 16.83
N ALA A 6 1.15 -12.34 15.96
CA ALA A 6 1.92 -13.56 15.77
C ALA A 6 3.34 -13.30 15.21
N THR A 7 3.59 -12.16 14.55
CA THR A 7 4.94 -11.79 14.11
C THR A 7 5.80 -11.38 15.31
N ALA A 8 5.25 -10.64 16.28
CA ALA A 8 5.96 -10.35 17.52
C ALA A 8 6.26 -11.63 18.30
N ASP A 9 5.31 -12.56 18.41
CA ASP A 9 5.51 -13.87 19.06
C ASP A 9 6.60 -14.68 18.36
N TYR A 10 6.63 -14.67 17.02
CA TYR A 10 7.69 -15.30 16.23
C TYR A 10 9.06 -14.72 16.55
N LEU A 11 9.20 -13.38 16.54
CA LEU A 11 10.45 -12.70 16.87
C LEU A 11 10.87 -13.00 18.32
N ASN A 12 9.97 -12.97 19.29
CA ASN A 12 10.21 -13.34 20.68
C ASN A 12 10.69 -14.79 20.83
N GLY A 13 10.20 -15.67 19.96
CA GLY A 13 10.65 -17.06 19.90
C GLY A 13 12.08 -17.23 19.38
N LYS A 14 12.44 -16.43 18.37
CA LYS A 14 13.74 -16.47 17.68
C LYS A 14 14.85 -15.70 18.40
N LEU A 15 14.55 -14.52 18.90
CA LEU A 15 15.52 -13.56 19.43
C LEU A 15 15.43 -13.51 20.95
N LYS A 16 16.31 -14.27 21.60
CA LYS A 16 16.39 -14.30 23.08
C LYS A 16 17.12 -13.06 23.60
N GLY A 17 16.59 -12.48 24.67
CA GLY A 17 17.16 -11.28 25.32
C GLY A 17 16.46 -9.98 24.94
N ASP A 18 15.65 -10.00 23.89
CA ASP A 18 14.81 -8.86 23.47
C ASP A 18 13.33 -9.25 23.60
N THR A 19 12.45 -8.28 23.75
CA THR A 19 10.99 -8.47 23.78
C THR A 19 10.34 -7.58 22.73
N PHE A 20 9.59 -8.16 21.82
CA PHE A 20 8.87 -7.49 20.76
C PHE A 20 7.38 -7.42 21.08
N THR A 21 6.80 -6.26 20.90
CA THR A 21 5.36 -6.01 21.02
C THR A 21 4.87 -5.25 19.81
N VAL A 22 3.59 -5.43 19.45
CA VAL A 22 2.96 -4.69 18.34
C VAL A 22 2.20 -3.49 18.89
N VAL A 23 2.53 -2.31 18.39
CA VAL A 23 1.80 -1.07 18.61
C VAL A 23 0.99 -0.77 17.33
N PRO A 24 -0.34 -0.96 17.33
CA PRO A 24 -1.17 -0.58 16.20
C PRO A 24 -1.24 0.94 16.10
N LEU A 25 -0.98 1.47 14.92
CA LEU A 25 -1.01 2.90 14.63
C LEU A 25 -1.84 3.16 13.38
N ASP A 26 -2.64 4.21 13.40
CA ASP A 26 -3.28 4.74 12.21
C ASP A 26 -2.29 5.60 11.40
N PHE A 27 -2.63 5.94 10.15
CA PHE A 27 -1.76 6.69 9.24
C PHE A 27 -1.20 7.98 9.87
N ASP A 28 -2.00 8.69 10.67
CA ASP A 28 -1.62 9.98 11.26
C ASP A 28 -0.78 9.84 12.53
N GLU A 29 -0.69 8.63 13.10
CA GLU A 29 0.02 8.36 14.36
C GLU A 29 1.46 7.88 14.12
N VAL A 30 1.77 7.41 12.91
CA VAL A 30 3.05 6.74 12.62
C VAL A 30 4.24 7.69 12.78
N PHE A 31 4.19 8.88 12.17
CA PHE A 31 5.30 9.84 12.26
C PHE A 31 5.48 10.41 13.68
N PRO A 32 4.41 10.80 14.40
CA PRO A 32 4.52 11.13 15.83
C PRO A 32 5.17 10.03 16.68
N ALA A 33 4.84 8.74 16.42
CA ALA A 33 5.44 7.63 17.15
C ALA A 33 6.94 7.44 16.82
N ILE A 34 7.35 7.67 15.58
CA ILE A 34 8.77 7.66 15.18
C ILE A 34 9.52 8.81 15.85
N GLU A 35 8.97 10.02 15.83
CA GLU A 35 9.56 11.23 16.44
C GLU A 35 9.63 11.13 17.96
N GLY A 36 8.61 10.56 18.58
CA GLY A 36 8.54 10.33 20.03
C GLY A 36 9.44 9.21 20.54
N GLY A 37 9.97 8.37 19.64
CA GLY A 37 10.75 7.20 20.03
C GLY A 37 9.90 6.06 20.62
N ASP A 38 8.60 6.03 20.28
CA ASP A 38 7.65 5.04 20.78
C ASP A 38 7.76 3.69 20.06
N VAL A 39 8.50 3.65 18.94
CA VAL A 39 8.70 2.46 18.11
C VAL A 39 10.16 2.31 17.71
N ASP A 40 10.68 1.09 17.72
CA ASP A 40 12.02 0.75 17.21
C ASP A 40 11.97 0.31 15.74
N PHE A 41 10.87 -0.33 15.36
CA PHE A 41 10.61 -0.85 14.03
C PHE A 41 9.19 -0.47 13.60
N PHE A 42 8.99 -0.39 12.30
CA PHE A 42 7.66 -0.15 11.75
C PHE A 42 7.44 -0.87 10.42
N LEU A 43 6.18 -1.11 10.09
CA LEU A 43 5.72 -1.66 8.83
C LEU A 43 4.61 -0.76 8.29
N MET A 44 4.85 -0.12 7.15
CA MET A 44 3.91 0.79 6.52
C MET A 44 4.02 0.76 5.00
N ASN A 45 3.10 1.42 4.29
CA ASN A 45 3.17 1.48 2.84
C ASN A 45 4.46 2.16 2.35
N SER A 46 4.88 1.82 1.14
CA SER A 46 6.17 2.20 0.58
C SER A 46 6.38 3.71 0.50
N SER A 47 5.31 4.49 0.26
CA SER A 47 5.41 5.96 0.23
C SER A 47 5.64 6.54 1.64
N MET A 48 4.90 6.10 2.64
CA MET A 48 5.14 6.54 4.02
C MET A 48 6.54 6.14 4.51
N PHE A 49 7.02 4.95 4.13
CA PHE A 49 8.40 4.55 4.42
C PHE A 49 9.41 5.53 3.81
N VAL A 50 9.27 5.91 2.54
CA VAL A 50 10.16 6.89 1.91
C VAL A 50 10.13 8.23 2.65
N THR A 51 8.96 8.65 3.12
CA THR A 51 8.86 9.85 3.98
C THR A 51 9.65 9.69 5.27
N ALA A 52 9.53 8.55 5.95
CA ALA A 52 10.32 8.25 7.15
C ALA A 52 11.83 8.16 6.85
N GLN A 53 12.20 7.59 5.71
CA GLN A 53 13.60 7.50 5.26
C GLN A 53 14.22 8.88 5.07
N VAL A 54 13.49 9.79 4.40
CA VAL A 54 14.02 11.12 4.06
C VAL A 54 13.99 12.09 5.25
N LYS A 55 12.93 12.05 6.07
CA LYS A 55 12.74 13.01 7.17
C LYS A 55 13.28 12.53 8.52
N HIS A 56 13.38 11.22 8.73
CA HIS A 56 13.71 10.62 10.03
C HIS A 56 14.83 9.57 9.94
N ASP A 57 15.59 9.52 8.84
CA ASP A 57 16.72 8.61 8.62
C ASP A 57 16.38 7.13 8.88
N ALA A 58 15.13 6.74 8.61
CA ALA A 58 14.69 5.37 8.75
C ALA A 58 15.30 4.48 7.65
N ASN A 59 15.54 3.21 7.96
CA ASN A 59 16.13 2.27 7.01
C ASN A 59 15.32 1.00 6.90
N ALA A 60 15.01 0.58 5.66
CA ALA A 60 14.37 -0.70 5.40
C ALA A 60 15.36 -1.85 5.66
N ILE A 61 14.91 -2.86 6.41
CA ILE A 61 15.71 -4.05 6.74
C ILE A 61 15.20 -5.31 6.04
N ALA A 62 13.94 -5.31 5.59
CA ALA A 62 13.34 -6.37 4.79
C ALA A 62 12.21 -5.81 3.94
N THR A 63 11.86 -6.51 2.86
CA THR A 63 10.67 -6.23 2.05
C THR A 63 9.68 -7.39 2.16
N MET A 64 8.41 -7.08 2.36
CA MET A 64 7.34 -8.07 2.50
C MET A 64 7.11 -8.82 1.18
N ILE A 65 6.97 -10.13 1.25
CA ILE A 65 6.40 -10.96 0.20
C ILE A 65 4.94 -11.20 0.57
N ASN A 66 4.06 -10.43 -0.04
CA ASN A 66 2.63 -10.48 0.26
C ASN A 66 1.99 -11.77 -0.27
N SER A 67 0.94 -12.26 0.36
CA SER A 67 0.12 -13.36 -0.14
C SER A 67 -1.22 -12.80 -0.62
N ARG A 68 -1.48 -12.93 -1.93
CA ARG A 68 -2.74 -12.51 -2.54
C ARG A 68 -3.28 -13.62 -3.44
N GLN A 69 -4.42 -14.17 -3.07
CA GLN A 69 -5.05 -15.31 -3.76
C GLN A 69 -4.09 -16.50 -3.97
N GLY A 70 -3.19 -16.75 -2.99
CA GLY A 70 -2.20 -17.80 -3.07
C GLY A 70 -0.90 -17.43 -3.79
N GLU A 71 -0.84 -16.27 -4.46
CA GLU A 71 0.34 -15.79 -5.15
C GLU A 71 1.29 -15.03 -4.22
N ALA A 72 2.60 -15.21 -4.44
CA ALA A 72 3.66 -14.55 -3.70
C ALA A 72 4.09 -13.27 -4.42
N LEU A 73 3.74 -12.10 -3.87
CA LEU A 73 3.94 -10.82 -4.53
C LEU A 73 4.90 -9.91 -3.77
N LYS A 74 5.88 -9.34 -4.50
CA LYS A 74 6.83 -8.33 -3.99
C LYS A 74 6.49 -6.93 -4.47
N SER A 75 5.43 -6.79 -5.26
CA SER A 75 4.97 -5.52 -5.83
C SER A 75 3.45 -5.47 -5.91
N PHE A 76 2.92 -4.29 -6.06
CA PHE A 76 1.49 -4.02 -6.24
C PHE A 76 1.29 -2.73 -7.05
N GLY A 77 0.09 -2.52 -7.57
CA GLY A 77 -0.28 -1.33 -8.34
C GLY A 77 -1.53 -0.65 -7.80
N GLY A 78 -1.93 0.41 -8.48
CA GLY A 78 -3.23 1.06 -8.33
C GLY A 78 -4.20 0.62 -9.39
N VAL A 79 -5.48 0.60 -9.05
CA VAL A 79 -6.60 0.31 -9.95
C VAL A 79 -7.52 1.51 -9.95
N ILE A 80 -7.81 2.05 -11.13
CA ILE A 80 -8.81 3.11 -11.33
C ILE A 80 -10.07 2.44 -11.84
N LEU A 81 -11.15 2.55 -11.09
CA LEU A 81 -12.39 1.81 -11.33
C LEU A 81 -13.57 2.75 -11.47
N ILE A 82 -14.54 2.30 -12.27
CA ILE A 82 -15.86 2.91 -12.44
C ILE A 82 -16.94 1.81 -12.35
N TYR A 83 -18.20 2.21 -12.16
CA TYR A 83 -19.32 1.29 -12.31
C TYR A 83 -19.51 0.94 -13.79
N ILE A 84 -19.95 -0.29 -14.08
CA ILE A 84 -20.02 -0.84 -15.45
C ILE A 84 -20.93 -0.04 -16.39
N ASP A 85 -22.01 0.52 -15.86
CA ASP A 85 -23.03 1.26 -16.66
C ASP A 85 -22.59 2.69 -17.03
N ARG A 86 -21.34 3.07 -16.72
CA ARG A 86 -20.78 4.39 -17.07
C ARG A 86 -20.18 4.38 -18.48
N ASP A 87 -21.04 4.44 -19.48
CA ASP A 87 -20.65 4.48 -20.91
C ASP A 87 -19.93 5.77 -21.29
N ASP A 88 -20.08 6.82 -20.47
CA ASP A 88 -19.45 8.14 -20.64
C ASP A 88 -17.99 8.19 -20.20
N ILE A 89 -17.46 7.13 -19.55
CA ILE A 89 -16.06 7.07 -19.07
C ILE A 89 -15.38 5.83 -19.67
N ASN A 90 -14.45 6.06 -20.60
CA ASN A 90 -13.71 5.01 -21.30
C ASN A 90 -12.19 5.18 -21.22
N SER A 91 -11.73 6.34 -20.74
CA SER A 91 -10.32 6.69 -20.60
C SER A 91 -10.09 7.57 -19.38
N LEU A 92 -8.83 7.77 -18.98
CA LEU A 92 -8.46 8.69 -17.89
C LEU A 92 -8.94 10.13 -18.18
N THR A 93 -8.97 10.53 -19.45
CA THR A 93 -9.39 11.88 -19.85
C THR A 93 -10.88 12.13 -19.59
N ASP A 94 -11.72 11.10 -19.66
CA ASP A 94 -13.16 11.22 -19.45
C ASP A 94 -13.52 11.44 -17.97
N ILE A 95 -12.55 11.27 -17.07
CA ILE A 95 -12.71 11.53 -15.63
C ILE A 95 -12.62 13.04 -15.32
N LYS A 96 -12.16 13.88 -16.27
CA LYS A 96 -12.21 15.33 -16.09
C LYS A 96 -13.63 15.82 -15.85
N GLY A 97 -13.79 16.70 -14.87
CA GLY A 97 -15.08 17.23 -14.45
C GLY A 97 -15.98 16.22 -13.66
N LYS A 98 -15.46 15.04 -13.32
CA LYS A 98 -16.18 14.02 -12.55
C LYS A 98 -15.79 14.05 -11.06
N ASN A 99 -16.62 13.45 -10.22
CA ASN A 99 -16.34 13.23 -8.81
C ASN A 99 -15.48 11.96 -8.67
N PHE A 100 -14.39 12.06 -7.95
CA PHE A 100 -13.43 10.98 -7.77
C PHE A 100 -13.20 10.69 -6.29
N MET A 101 -13.06 9.40 -5.93
CA MET A 101 -12.72 9.01 -4.57
C MET A 101 -11.41 8.24 -4.54
N ALA A 102 -10.53 8.64 -3.63
CA ALA A 102 -9.30 7.94 -3.26
C ALA A 102 -9.39 7.45 -1.80
N VAL A 103 -8.41 6.67 -1.36
CA VAL A 103 -8.41 6.12 0.02
C VAL A 103 -8.03 7.20 1.02
N LYS A 104 -6.84 7.78 0.86
CA LYS A 104 -6.27 8.86 1.68
C LYS A 104 -5.13 9.50 0.90
N ASP A 105 -4.78 10.74 1.18
CA ASP A 105 -3.67 11.46 0.54
C ASP A 105 -2.32 10.75 0.69
N SER A 106 -2.07 10.14 1.85
CA SER A 106 -0.88 9.32 2.16
C SER A 106 -0.97 7.86 1.67
N SER A 107 -2.09 7.45 1.07
CA SER A 107 -2.26 6.09 0.55
C SER A 107 -1.53 5.91 -0.78
N PHE A 108 -0.48 5.10 -0.81
CA PHE A 108 0.32 4.88 -2.00
C PHE A 108 -0.49 4.24 -3.12
N GLY A 109 -0.98 2.99 -2.92
CA GLY A 109 -1.77 2.27 -3.93
C GLY A 109 -3.23 2.74 -4.07
N GLY A 110 -3.74 3.47 -3.10
CA GLY A 110 -5.13 4.00 -3.12
C GLY A 110 -5.24 5.46 -3.51
N TRP A 111 -4.13 6.11 -3.89
CA TRP A 111 -4.12 7.49 -4.37
C TRP A 111 -2.88 7.84 -5.19
N GLN A 112 -1.68 7.83 -4.60
CA GLN A 112 -0.51 8.48 -5.19
C GLN A 112 -0.08 7.85 -6.53
N MET A 113 -0.22 6.53 -6.67
CA MET A 113 0.04 5.85 -7.94
C MET A 113 -0.92 6.34 -9.06
N ALA A 114 -2.23 6.40 -8.75
CA ALA A 114 -3.22 6.89 -9.70
C ALA A 114 -3.02 8.39 -10.01
N TYR A 115 -2.68 9.19 -8.99
CA TYR A 115 -2.39 10.62 -9.18
C TYR A 115 -1.25 10.82 -10.19
N LYS A 116 -0.17 10.02 -10.07
CA LYS A 116 0.92 10.04 -11.05
C LYS A 116 0.44 9.68 -12.45
N GLU A 117 -0.37 8.62 -12.62
CA GLU A 117 -0.93 8.24 -13.93
C GLU A 117 -1.73 9.37 -14.58
N PHE A 118 -2.53 10.10 -13.79
CA PHE A 118 -3.25 11.27 -14.30
C PHE A 118 -2.29 12.38 -14.73
N LEU A 119 -1.29 12.72 -13.91
CA LEU A 119 -0.31 13.75 -14.27
C LEU A 119 0.51 13.38 -15.52
N ASP A 120 0.88 12.13 -15.69
CA ASP A 120 1.60 11.63 -16.88
C ASP A 120 0.75 11.78 -18.16
N LYS A 121 -0.57 11.85 -18.04
CA LYS A 121 -1.52 12.14 -19.12
C LYS A 121 -1.88 13.62 -19.24
N GLY A 122 -1.21 14.49 -18.48
CA GLY A 122 -1.50 15.93 -18.46
C GLY A 122 -2.83 16.29 -17.79
N ILE A 123 -3.29 15.46 -16.86
CA ILE A 123 -4.51 15.65 -16.07
C ILE A 123 -4.09 15.93 -14.63
N ASP A 124 -4.43 17.10 -14.10
CA ASP A 124 -4.24 17.41 -12.68
C ASP A 124 -5.56 17.16 -11.92
N PRO A 125 -5.69 16.04 -11.19
CA PRO A 125 -6.93 15.74 -10.48
C PRO A 125 -7.40 16.84 -9.53
N MET A 126 -6.47 17.59 -8.95
CA MET A 126 -6.80 18.67 -8.01
C MET A 126 -7.38 19.92 -8.69
N LYS A 127 -7.29 20.00 -10.04
CA LYS A 127 -7.80 21.10 -10.85
C LYS A 127 -8.86 20.66 -11.85
N ASP A 128 -8.64 19.48 -12.46
CA ASP A 128 -9.43 19.01 -13.59
C ASP A 128 -10.66 18.19 -13.19
N PHE A 129 -10.70 17.66 -11.93
CA PHE A 129 -11.86 16.93 -11.44
C PHE A 129 -12.87 17.86 -10.78
N ALA A 130 -14.15 17.45 -10.74
CA ALA A 130 -15.17 18.19 -10.00
C ALA A 130 -14.90 18.13 -8.50
N SER A 131 -14.47 16.96 -8.00
CA SER A 131 -14.00 16.79 -6.63
C SER A 131 -13.05 15.60 -6.50
N VAL A 132 -12.12 15.67 -5.53
CA VAL A 132 -11.36 14.52 -5.03
C VAL A 132 -11.74 14.34 -3.56
N GLN A 133 -12.29 13.17 -3.24
CA GLN A 133 -12.74 12.81 -1.89
C GLN A 133 -11.88 11.66 -1.35
N PHE A 134 -11.80 11.53 -0.03
CA PHE A 134 -11.04 10.47 0.64
C PHE A 134 -11.97 9.59 1.48
N GLY A 135 -12.11 8.30 1.10
CA GLY A 135 -13.00 7.33 1.74
C GLY A 135 -12.40 6.63 2.98
N GLY A 136 -11.13 6.89 3.29
CA GLY A 136 -10.39 6.32 4.43
C GLY A 136 -9.97 4.86 4.26
N LYS A 137 -10.75 4.04 3.57
CA LYS A 137 -10.47 2.60 3.32
C LYS A 137 -10.73 2.25 1.87
N HIS A 138 -10.00 1.24 1.36
CA HIS A 138 -10.17 0.75 0.00
C HIS A 138 -11.61 0.28 -0.25
N ASP A 139 -12.19 -0.48 0.67
CA ASP A 139 -13.53 -1.03 0.54
C ASP A 139 -14.60 0.08 0.42
N ASN A 140 -14.44 1.18 1.18
CA ASN A 140 -15.34 2.34 1.08
C ASN A 140 -15.32 2.98 -0.31
N VAL A 141 -14.12 3.06 -0.93
CA VAL A 141 -14.00 3.60 -2.30
C VAL A 141 -14.75 2.74 -3.31
N VAL A 142 -14.61 1.42 -3.22
CA VAL A 142 -15.31 0.48 -4.11
C VAL A 142 -16.81 0.62 -3.94
N LEU A 143 -17.30 0.63 -2.70
CA LEU A 143 -18.74 0.76 -2.40
C LEU A 143 -19.29 2.13 -2.83
N ALA A 144 -18.53 3.21 -2.69
CA ALA A 144 -18.95 4.54 -3.15
C ALA A 144 -19.12 4.59 -4.68
N VAL A 145 -18.23 3.92 -5.43
CA VAL A 145 -18.37 3.77 -6.89
C VAL A 145 -19.59 2.90 -7.23
N GLN A 146 -19.76 1.77 -6.55
CA GLN A 146 -20.90 0.86 -6.75
C GLN A 146 -22.25 1.56 -6.50
N ASN A 147 -22.31 2.38 -5.45
CA ASN A 147 -23.53 3.11 -5.08
C ASN A 147 -23.76 4.39 -5.91
N GLY A 148 -22.85 4.76 -6.79
CA GLY A 148 -22.93 6.01 -7.58
C GLY A 148 -22.73 7.29 -6.76
N GLU A 149 -22.12 7.19 -5.58
CA GLU A 149 -21.77 8.35 -4.76
C GLU A 149 -20.65 9.20 -5.41
N VAL A 150 -19.78 8.53 -6.17
CA VAL A 150 -18.75 9.12 -7.01
C VAL A 150 -18.73 8.45 -8.38
N ASP A 151 -18.18 9.14 -9.36
CA ASP A 151 -18.14 8.67 -10.75
C ASP A 151 -17.04 7.64 -10.99
N ALA A 152 -15.91 7.80 -10.30
CA ALA A 152 -14.74 6.92 -10.37
C ALA A 152 -14.01 6.89 -9.03
N GLY A 153 -13.15 5.89 -8.86
CA GLY A 153 -12.32 5.78 -7.67
C GLY A 153 -11.01 5.06 -7.92
N THR A 154 -10.13 5.05 -6.91
CA THR A 154 -8.88 4.31 -6.99
C THR A 154 -8.60 3.51 -5.72
N VAL A 155 -8.18 2.27 -5.92
CA VAL A 155 -7.78 1.32 -4.87
C VAL A 155 -6.50 0.61 -5.26
N ARG A 156 -5.85 -0.11 -4.32
CA ARG A 156 -4.74 -0.98 -4.68
C ARG A 156 -5.24 -2.23 -5.42
N THR A 157 -4.37 -2.84 -6.21
CA THR A 157 -4.59 -4.17 -6.80
C THR A 157 -4.98 -5.18 -5.72
N ASP A 158 -5.71 -6.23 -6.11
CA ASP A 158 -6.33 -7.27 -5.28
C ASP A 158 -7.55 -6.83 -4.42
N THR A 159 -7.89 -5.55 -4.38
CA THR A 159 -9.03 -5.09 -3.57
C THR A 159 -10.36 -5.62 -4.11
N LEU A 160 -10.59 -5.46 -5.41
CA LEU A 160 -11.84 -5.93 -6.05
C LEU A 160 -11.96 -7.45 -5.94
N GLU A 161 -10.91 -8.18 -6.26
CA GLU A 161 -10.88 -9.63 -6.21
C GLU A 161 -11.10 -10.17 -4.79
N ARG A 162 -10.52 -9.51 -3.77
CA ARG A 162 -10.73 -9.86 -2.36
C ARG A 162 -12.18 -9.62 -1.92
N MET A 163 -12.75 -8.47 -2.29
CA MET A 163 -14.14 -8.14 -1.95
C MET A 163 -15.13 -9.10 -2.64
N ALA A 164 -14.86 -9.46 -3.91
CA ALA A 164 -15.66 -10.45 -4.61
C ALA A 164 -15.55 -11.84 -3.97
N ALA A 165 -14.35 -12.26 -3.59
CA ALA A 165 -14.12 -13.52 -2.89
C ALA A 165 -14.83 -13.59 -1.52
N SER A 166 -15.04 -12.43 -0.87
CA SER A 166 -15.82 -12.31 0.37
C SER A 166 -17.33 -12.26 0.13
N GLY A 167 -17.78 -12.09 -1.12
CA GLY A 167 -19.18 -11.90 -1.48
C GLY A 167 -19.72 -10.49 -1.25
N ASP A 168 -18.84 -9.52 -1.07
CA ASP A 168 -19.22 -8.13 -0.80
C ASP A 168 -19.62 -7.39 -2.10
N ILE A 169 -19.08 -7.81 -3.25
CA ILE A 169 -19.33 -7.22 -4.58
C ILE A 169 -19.34 -8.31 -5.67
N ASP A 170 -19.85 -7.97 -6.85
CA ASP A 170 -19.65 -8.71 -8.10
C ASP A 170 -18.63 -7.97 -8.98
N LEU A 171 -17.55 -8.65 -9.41
CA LEU A 171 -16.54 -8.06 -10.29
C LEU A 171 -17.10 -7.56 -11.62
N THR A 172 -18.18 -8.16 -12.11
CA THR A 172 -18.82 -7.79 -13.37
C THR A 172 -19.50 -6.42 -13.32
N GLU A 173 -19.69 -5.86 -12.13
CA GLU A 173 -20.26 -4.52 -11.92
C GLU A 173 -19.24 -3.40 -12.12
N PHE A 174 -17.97 -3.72 -12.32
CA PHE A 174 -16.90 -2.73 -12.42
C PHE A 174 -16.13 -2.82 -13.73
N LYS A 175 -15.71 -1.66 -14.21
CA LYS A 175 -14.76 -1.51 -15.33
C LYS A 175 -13.49 -0.84 -14.83
N ILE A 176 -12.35 -1.39 -15.22
CA ILE A 176 -11.04 -0.81 -14.89
C ILE A 176 -10.60 0.10 -16.03
N ILE A 177 -10.32 1.34 -15.73
CA ILE A 177 -9.85 2.35 -16.68
C ILE A 177 -8.33 2.25 -16.84
N ASP A 178 -7.85 2.40 -18.08
CA ASP A 178 -6.43 2.28 -18.46
C ASP A 178 -5.82 0.93 -18.00
N ALA A 179 -6.61 -0.14 -18.18
CA ALA A 179 -6.26 -1.49 -17.71
C ALA A 179 -4.95 -2.00 -18.33
N LYS A 180 -4.01 -2.40 -17.49
CA LYS A 180 -2.70 -2.95 -17.83
C LYS A 180 -2.52 -4.32 -17.20
N THR A 181 -1.89 -5.23 -17.95
CA THR A 181 -1.41 -6.51 -17.44
C THR A 181 0.11 -6.48 -17.33
N HIS A 182 0.66 -7.05 -16.27
CA HIS A 182 2.09 -7.11 -16.05
C HIS A 182 2.56 -8.56 -15.99
N THR A 183 3.63 -8.88 -16.70
CA THR A 183 4.17 -10.25 -16.75
C THR A 183 4.51 -10.75 -15.34
N GLY A 184 3.97 -11.91 -14.97
CA GLY A 184 4.20 -12.51 -13.64
C GLY A 184 3.42 -11.85 -12.49
N PHE A 185 2.47 -10.96 -12.79
CA PHE A 185 1.57 -10.36 -11.81
C PHE A 185 0.11 -10.76 -12.11
N PRO A 186 -0.63 -11.32 -11.16
CA PRO A 186 -1.92 -11.98 -11.44
C PRO A 186 -3.10 -11.01 -11.59
N PHE A 187 -2.95 -9.75 -11.21
CA PHE A 187 -4.05 -8.79 -11.19
C PHE A 187 -3.92 -7.74 -12.28
N VAL A 188 -5.06 -7.19 -12.72
CA VAL A 188 -5.09 -6.02 -13.58
C VAL A 188 -4.77 -4.78 -12.75
N ALA A 189 -3.99 -3.87 -13.31
CA ALA A 189 -3.68 -2.57 -12.72
C ALA A 189 -3.97 -1.45 -13.71
N SER A 190 -4.14 -0.23 -13.24
CA SER A 190 -4.14 0.99 -14.06
C SER A 190 -2.76 1.66 -14.09
N THR A 191 -1.88 1.28 -13.18
CA THR A 191 -0.58 1.91 -12.95
C THR A 191 0.58 0.93 -13.19
N PRO A 192 1.83 1.37 -13.28
CA PRO A 192 2.99 0.52 -13.04
C PRO A 192 2.91 -0.17 -11.69
N LEU A 193 3.75 -1.20 -11.50
CA LEU A 193 3.89 -1.89 -10.22
C LEU A 193 5.02 -1.25 -9.42
N TYR A 194 4.80 -1.09 -8.12
CA TYR A 194 5.76 -0.61 -7.14
C TYR A 194 5.96 -1.63 -6.03
N LEU A 195 7.08 -1.54 -5.33
CA LEU A 195 7.47 -2.52 -4.31
C LEU A 195 6.49 -2.56 -3.13
N GLU A 196 6.29 -3.76 -2.60
CA GLU A 196 5.52 -4.02 -1.38
C GLU A 196 6.17 -3.37 -0.15
N TRP A 197 5.46 -3.39 0.95
CA TRP A 197 5.78 -2.68 2.17
C TRP A 197 7.12 -3.14 2.77
N PRO A 198 8.02 -2.21 3.09
CA PRO A 198 9.22 -2.52 3.83
C PRO A 198 8.93 -2.69 5.32
N PHE A 199 9.65 -3.60 5.95
CA PHE A 199 9.88 -3.60 7.39
C PHE A 199 11.13 -2.76 7.65
N ALA A 200 11.00 -1.73 8.47
CA ALA A 200 12.03 -0.73 8.64
C ALA A 200 12.35 -0.50 10.12
N LYS A 201 13.59 -0.07 10.37
CA LYS A 201 14.05 0.42 11.67
C LYS A 201 14.04 1.96 11.71
N VAL A 202 13.83 2.54 12.87
CA VAL A 202 14.10 3.97 13.10
C VAL A 202 15.60 4.23 13.26
N ALA A 203 16.03 5.49 13.11
CA ALA A 203 17.43 5.86 13.18
C ALA A 203 18.11 5.43 14.50
N ALA A 204 17.40 5.53 15.62
CA ALA A 204 17.93 5.19 16.95
C ALA A 204 18.14 3.69 17.18
N THR A 205 17.47 2.82 16.42
CA THR A 205 17.59 1.36 16.57
C THR A 205 18.98 0.89 16.10
N SER A 206 19.67 0.13 16.94
CA SER A 206 21.02 -0.33 16.65
C SER A 206 21.07 -1.29 15.46
N GLU A 207 22.20 -1.28 14.73
CA GLU A 207 22.43 -2.18 13.60
C GLU A 207 22.44 -3.67 14.01
N ASP A 208 22.90 -3.98 15.23
CA ASP A 208 22.92 -5.37 15.72
C ASP A 208 21.52 -5.95 15.82
N ILE A 209 20.59 -5.27 16.53
CA ILE A 209 19.22 -5.77 16.66
C ILE A 209 18.51 -5.74 15.30
N ALA A 210 18.75 -4.71 14.47
CA ALA A 210 18.16 -4.61 13.13
C ALA A 210 18.57 -5.79 12.26
N LYS A 211 19.85 -6.16 12.26
CA LYS A 211 20.35 -7.33 11.52
C LYS A 211 19.74 -8.63 12.04
N ARG A 212 19.69 -8.84 13.35
CA ARG A 212 19.08 -10.06 13.94
C ARG A 212 17.58 -10.17 13.59
N VAL A 213 16.86 -9.06 13.61
CA VAL A 213 15.45 -9.02 13.20
C VAL A 213 15.30 -9.34 11.70
N ALA A 214 16.12 -8.74 10.84
CA ALA A 214 16.10 -9.00 9.41
C ALA A 214 16.38 -10.48 9.11
N ASP A 215 17.41 -11.06 9.73
CA ASP A 215 17.77 -12.47 9.56
C ASP A 215 16.61 -13.39 10.00
N ALA A 216 15.99 -13.11 11.16
CA ALA A 216 14.84 -13.86 11.66
C ALA A 216 13.62 -13.75 10.72
N LEU A 217 13.33 -12.56 10.18
CA LEU A 217 12.23 -12.37 9.23
C LEU A 217 12.47 -13.16 7.94
N MET A 218 13.69 -13.19 7.41
CA MET A 218 14.03 -13.94 6.19
C MET A 218 13.97 -15.47 6.38
N GLU A 219 14.06 -15.97 7.61
CA GLU A 219 13.84 -17.39 7.92
C GLU A 219 12.34 -17.77 7.97
N MET A 220 11.43 -16.79 8.05
CA MET A 220 9.99 -17.05 8.14
C MET A 220 9.47 -17.69 6.86
N LYS A 221 8.82 -18.84 7.01
CA LYS A 221 8.21 -19.57 5.90
C LYS A 221 6.72 -19.27 5.80
N SER A 222 6.15 -19.51 4.63
CA SER A 222 4.73 -19.25 4.36
C SER A 222 3.76 -20.09 5.21
N ASP A 223 4.21 -21.21 5.74
CA ASP A 223 3.42 -22.08 6.61
C ASP A 223 3.55 -21.73 8.10
N ASP A 224 4.47 -20.82 8.48
CA ASP A 224 4.56 -20.32 9.85
C ASP A 224 3.25 -19.64 10.31
N PRO A 225 2.85 -19.80 11.57
CA PRO A 225 1.66 -19.11 12.11
C PRO A 225 1.71 -17.59 11.93
N ALA A 226 2.89 -16.99 12.04
CA ALA A 226 3.10 -15.55 11.83
C ALA A 226 2.79 -15.14 10.39
N ALA A 227 3.30 -15.86 9.40
CA ALA A 227 3.05 -15.60 7.99
C ALA A 227 1.56 -15.78 7.64
N LYS A 228 0.92 -16.85 8.13
CA LYS A 228 -0.51 -17.10 7.93
C LYS A 228 -1.38 -16.02 8.54
N SER A 229 -1.11 -15.61 9.78
CA SER A 229 -1.83 -14.53 10.46
C SER A 229 -1.69 -13.20 9.72
N ALA A 230 -0.48 -12.88 9.28
CA ALA A 230 -0.19 -11.67 8.53
C ALA A 230 -0.67 -11.72 7.06
N LYS A 231 -1.07 -12.89 6.56
CA LYS A 231 -1.42 -13.15 5.14
C LYS A 231 -0.27 -12.76 4.21
N ILE A 232 0.93 -13.24 4.53
CA ILE A 232 2.16 -13.04 3.74
C ILE A 232 2.78 -14.40 3.40
N MET A 233 3.65 -14.41 2.40
CA MET A 233 4.46 -15.59 2.06
C MET A 233 5.82 -15.59 2.77
N GLY A 234 6.20 -14.46 3.38
CA GLY A 234 7.46 -14.26 4.08
C GLY A 234 8.09 -12.92 3.76
N TRP A 235 9.41 -12.87 3.78
CA TRP A 235 10.20 -11.66 3.62
C TRP A 235 11.38 -11.90 2.68
N THR A 236 11.85 -10.86 2.04
CA THR A 236 13.10 -10.85 1.28
C THR A 236 14.00 -9.73 1.81
N ALA A 237 15.28 -9.76 1.46
CA ALA A 237 16.16 -8.64 1.72
C ALA A 237 15.53 -7.33 1.25
N SER A 238 15.87 -6.22 1.92
CA SER A 238 15.38 -4.90 1.55
C SER A 238 15.64 -4.60 0.07
N LEU A 239 14.62 -4.13 -0.61
CA LEU A 239 14.67 -3.71 -2.02
C LEU A 239 14.87 -2.19 -2.11
N ASP A 240 15.12 -1.69 -3.33
CA ASP A 240 15.38 -0.27 -3.59
C ASP A 240 14.06 0.49 -3.84
N TYR A 241 13.73 1.44 -2.98
CA TYR A 241 12.52 2.27 -3.06
C TYR A 241 12.73 3.61 -3.79
N THR A 242 13.79 3.75 -4.58
CA THR A 242 14.10 4.98 -5.33
C THR A 242 12.95 5.41 -6.24
N GLU A 243 12.27 4.48 -6.93
CA GLU A 243 11.11 4.82 -7.78
C GLU A 243 9.95 5.44 -6.99
N VAL A 244 9.76 5.01 -5.73
CA VAL A 244 8.74 5.59 -4.84
C VAL A 244 9.14 7.00 -4.41
N LYS A 245 10.44 7.22 -4.16
CA LYS A 245 11.00 8.54 -3.87
C LYS A 245 10.81 9.49 -5.04
N ASP A 246 11.11 9.07 -6.25
CA ASP A 246 10.95 9.86 -7.48
C ASP A 246 9.48 10.23 -7.70
N LEU A 247 8.56 9.29 -7.42
CA LEU A 247 7.12 9.57 -7.48
C LEU A 247 6.73 10.66 -6.47
N GLN A 248 7.20 10.59 -5.21
CA GLN A 248 6.91 11.62 -4.21
C GLN A 248 7.46 12.99 -4.60
N MET A 249 8.68 13.04 -5.18
CA MET A 249 9.27 14.28 -5.67
C MET A 249 8.44 14.90 -6.81
N LEU A 250 7.97 14.08 -7.75
CA LEU A 250 7.12 14.52 -8.86
C LEU A 250 5.79 15.08 -8.35
N LEU A 251 5.13 14.36 -7.44
CA LEU A 251 3.82 14.75 -6.91
C LEU A 251 3.90 15.84 -5.84
N LYS A 252 5.09 16.15 -5.32
CA LYS A 252 5.31 17.03 -4.16
C LYS A 252 4.48 16.60 -2.95
N VAL A 253 4.55 15.32 -2.60
CA VAL A 253 3.84 14.71 -1.47
C VAL A 253 4.83 14.10 -0.48
N GLY A 254 4.35 13.72 0.71
CA GLY A 254 5.14 13.02 1.71
C GLY A 254 6.36 13.81 2.18
N ALA A 255 7.56 13.34 1.81
CA ALA A 255 8.81 14.01 2.20
C ALA A 255 9.04 15.35 1.49
N TYR A 256 8.32 15.61 0.41
CA TYR A 256 8.55 16.75 -0.50
C TYR A 256 7.37 17.74 -0.56
N GLN A 257 6.49 17.69 0.44
CA GLN A 257 5.44 18.69 0.66
C GLN A 257 6.02 20.03 1.06
#